data_651fb746a312e93d916c4220a9203888
#
_entry.id   651fb746a312e93d916c4220a9203888
#
_cell.length_a   1.000
_cell.length_b   1.000
_cell.length_c   1.000
_cell.angle_alpha   90.00
_cell.angle_beta   90.00
_cell.angle_gamma   90.00
#
_symmetry.space_group_name_H-M   'P 1'
#
loop_
_entity.id
_entity.type
_entity.pdbx_description
1 polymer ?
#
loop_
_entity_poly.entity_id
_entity_poly.type
_entity_poly.pdbx_seq_one_letter_code
_entity_poly.pdbx_strand_id
1 'polypeptide(L)'
;MIIDLRSDTITKPSKGMLEAMLSAQVGDDVYKEDPTVNALEARIAKMFGKKTALFFLSGSMANQAAIKLHTNPGEQVICDKYAH
;
A
#
# COMPACT_ATOMS: atom_id res chain seq x y z
N MET A 1 -24.07 17.71 -8.74
CA MET A 1 -22.89 16.85 -8.50
C MET A 1 -22.29 17.24 -7.16
N ILE A 2 -22.07 16.28 -6.27
CA ILE A 2 -21.41 16.52 -4.96
C ILE A 2 -19.96 16.09 -5.11
N ILE A 3 -19.03 17.01 -4.84
CA ILE A 3 -17.61 16.72 -4.76
C ILE A 3 -17.24 16.64 -3.28
N ASP A 4 -16.82 15.46 -2.84
CA ASP A 4 -16.48 15.20 -1.44
C ASP A 4 -14.98 14.92 -1.33
N LEU A 5 -14.26 15.80 -0.64
CA LEU A 5 -12.81 15.74 -0.45
C LEU A 5 -12.41 15.44 1.01
N ARG A 6 -13.32 14.91 1.84
CA ARG A 6 -13.05 14.64 3.25
C ARG A 6 -11.98 13.57 3.45
N SER A 7 -11.99 12.52 2.66
CA SER A 7 -11.07 11.37 2.80
C SER A 7 -11.09 10.53 1.53
N ASP A 8 -9.96 9.90 1.24
CA ASP A 8 -9.85 8.88 0.21
C ASP A 8 -10.74 7.66 0.49
N THR A 9 -11.01 7.38 1.75
CA THR A 9 -11.83 6.22 2.19
C THR A 9 -13.28 6.27 1.74
N ILE A 10 -13.80 7.43 1.36
CA ILE A 10 -15.18 7.57 0.83
C ILE A 10 -15.27 7.32 -0.67
N THR A 11 -14.15 7.23 -1.37
CA THR A 11 -14.14 6.95 -2.81
C THR A 11 -14.53 5.51 -3.07
N LYS A 12 -15.30 5.33 -4.14
CA LYS A 12 -15.73 4.00 -4.58
C LYS A 12 -14.90 3.54 -5.77
N PRO A 13 -14.65 2.23 -5.92
CA PRO A 13 -13.96 1.72 -7.08
C PRO A 13 -14.74 2.01 -8.37
N SER A 14 -14.04 2.36 -9.43
CA SER A 14 -14.65 2.49 -10.75
C SER A 14 -15.05 1.11 -11.30
N LYS A 15 -15.88 1.11 -12.36
CA LYS A 15 -16.28 -0.13 -13.03
C LYS A 15 -15.05 -0.94 -13.48
N GLY A 16 -14.06 -0.30 -14.09
CA GLY A 16 -12.83 -0.98 -14.51
C GLY A 16 -12.02 -1.57 -13.34
N MET A 17 -12.02 -0.91 -12.17
CA MET A 17 -11.38 -1.46 -10.96
C MET A 17 -12.12 -2.71 -10.47
N LEU A 18 -13.45 -2.71 -10.49
CA LEU A 18 -14.25 -3.87 -10.11
C LEU A 18 -14.04 -5.04 -11.08
N GLU A 19 -14.00 -4.78 -12.38
CA GLU A 19 -13.70 -5.78 -13.40
C GLU A 19 -12.29 -6.37 -13.23
N ALA A 20 -11.30 -5.54 -12.96
CA ALA A 20 -9.94 -5.98 -12.67
C ALA A 20 -9.86 -6.87 -11.43
N MET A 21 -10.59 -6.54 -10.34
CA MET A 21 -10.66 -7.38 -9.14
C MET A 21 -11.27 -8.75 -9.43
N LEU A 22 -12.35 -8.80 -10.21
CA LEU A 22 -13.02 -10.06 -10.56
C LEU A 22 -12.16 -10.96 -11.46
N SER A 23 -11.33 -10.39 -12.31
CA SER A 23 -10.50 -11.13 -13.27
C SER A 23 -9.07 -11.36 -12.78
N ALA A 24 -8.71 -10.83 -11.60
CA ALA A 24 -7.35 -10.96 -11.07
C ALA A 24 -6.99 -12.42 -10.83
N GLN A 25 -5.81 -12.81 -11.28
CA GLN A 25 -5.21 -14.07 -10.88
C GLN A 25 -4.65 -13.93 -9.47
N VAL A 26 -4.97 -14.88 -8.62
CA VAL A 26 -4.53 -14.91 -7.22
C VAL A 26 -3.69 -16.14 -6.94
N GLY A 27 -2.83 -16.05 -5.94
CA GLY A 27 -1.98 -17.13 -5.48
C GLY A 27 -1.58 -16.90 -4.02
N ASP A 28 -0.76 -17.79 -3.48
CA ASP A 28 -0.31 -17.68 -2.09
C ASP A 28 0.80 -16.63 -1.96
N ASP A 29 0.46 -15.48 -1.37
CA ASP A 29 1.43 -14.39 -1.20
C ASP A 29 2.53 -14.71 -0.17
N VAL A 30 2.29 -15.63 0.75
CA VAL A 30 3.32 -16.09 1.71
C VAL A 30 4.51 -16.72 0.97
N TYR A 31 4.22 -17.47 -0.08
CA TYR A 31 5.25 -18.10 -0.94
C TYR A 31 5.61 -17.26 -2.17
N LYS A 32 5.13 -16.01 -2.26
CA LYS A 32 5.33 -15.13 -3.43
C LYS A 32 4.79 -15.71 -4.74
N GLU A 33 3.69 -16.42 -4.65
CA GLU A 33 3.02 -17.07 -5.79
C GLU A 33 1.81 -16.29 -6.31
N ASP A 34 1.44 -15.16 -5.68
CA ASP A 34 0.38 -14.28 -6.19
C ASP A 34 0.90 -13.41 -7.32
N PRO A 35 0.49 -13.66 -8.59
CA PRO A 35 1.02 -12.93 -9.74
C PRO A 35 0.57 -11.47 -9.76
N THR A 36 -0.60 -11.16 -9.22
CA THR A 36 -1.15 -9.79 -9.19
C THR A 36 -0.41 -8.93 -8.19
N VAL A 37 -0.12 -9.44 -6.99
CA VAL A 37 0.71 -8.76 -5.98
C VAL A 37 2.12 -8.55 -6.51
N ASN A 38 2.74 -9.59 -7.06
CA ASN A 38 4.09 -9.51 -7.62
C ASN A 38 4.19 -8.45 -8.74
N ALA A 39 3.20 -8.39 -9.64
CA ALA A 39 3.15 -7.39 -10.70
C ALA A 39 2.98 -5.96 -10.16
N LEU A 40 2.17 -5.79 -9.11
CA LEU A 40 2.01 -4.49 -8.43
C LEU A 40 3.33 -4.03 -7.81
N GLU A 41 4.00 -4.89 -7.03
CA GLU A 41 5.29 -4.57 -6.40
C GLU A 41 6.34 -4.19 -7.43
N ALA A 42 6.48 -4.96 -8.51
CA ALA A 42 7.42 -4.67 -9.59
C ALA A 42 7.12 -3.33 -10.28
N ARG A 43 5.84 -3.05 -10.55
CA ARG A 43 5.40 -1.79 -11.17
C ARG A 43 5.71 -0.59 -10.30
N ILE A 44 5.43 -0.65 -9.01
CA ILE A 44 5.68 0.44 -8.06
C ILE A 44 7.19 0.65 -7.88
N ALA A 45 7.97 -0.41 -7.73
CA ALA A 45 9.43 -0.32 -7.66
C ALA A 45 10.00 0.42 -8.89
N LYS A 46 9.56 0.05 -10.09
CA LYS A 46 9.96 0.69 -11.35
C LYS A 46 9.55 2.17 -11.41
N MET A 47 8.30 2.48 -11.01
CA MET A 47 7.76 3.84 -11.03
C MET A 47 8.58 4.80 -10.16
N PHE A 48 9.05 4.34 -9.01
CA PHE A 48 9.84 5.12 -8.06
C PHE A 48 11.36 4.92 -8.20
N GLY A 49 11.83 4.17 -9.19
CA GLY A 49 13.25 3.90 -9.40
C GLY A 49 13.92 3.17 -8.23
N LYS A 50 13.18 2.30 -7.56
CA LYS A 50 13.67 1.50 -6.42
C LYS A 50 13.92 0.06 -6.83
N LYS A 51 14.77 -0.64 -6.07
CA LYS A 51 15.08 -2.06 -6.33
C LYS A 51 13.87 -2.95 -6.13
N THR A 52 13.05 -2.62 -5.14
CA THR A 52 11.87 -3.40 -4.76
C THR A 52 10.82 -2.51 -4.12
N ALA A 53 9.61 -3.01 -4.06
CA ALA A 53 8.50 -2.48 -3.28
C ALA A 53 7.86 -3.63 -2.51
N LEU A 54 7.15 -3.32 -1.46
CA LEU A 54 6.42 -4.30 -0.65
C LEU A 54 4.98 -3.82 -0.47
N PHE A 55 4.05 -4.69 -0.79
CA PHE A 55 2.62 -4.43 -0.59
C PHE A 55 2.23 -4.67 0.87
N PHE A 56 1.45 -3.75 1.44
CA PHE A 56 0.85 -3.88 2.77
C PHE A 56 -0.67 -3.79 2.68
N LEU A 57 -1.37 -4.53 3.51
CA LEU A 57 -2.84 -4.55 3.54
C LEU A 57 -3.46 -3.25 4.03
N SER A 58 -2.70 -2.43 4.77
CA SER A 58 -3.15 -1.11 5.23
C SER A 58 -2.02 -0.09 5.29
N GLY A 59 -2.37 1.19 5.16
CA GLY A 59 -1.42 2.29 5.33
C GLY A 59 -0.82 2.34 6.74
N SER A 60 -1.62 2.05 7.76
CA SER A 60 -1.13 1.98 9.16
C SER A 60 -0.04 0.91 9.34
N MET A 61 -0.23 -0.26 8.74
CA MET A 61 0.77 -1.33 8.75
C MET A 61 2.05 -0.90 8.03
N ALA A 62 1.93 -0.25 6.87
CA ALA A 62 3.07 0.27 6.11
C ALA A 62 3.85 1.32 6.91
N ASN A 63 3.15 2.26 7.55
CA ASN A 63 3.77 3.30 8.39
C ASN A 63 4.50 2.69 9.58
N GLN A 64 3.88 1.75 10.29
CA GLN A 64 4.52 1.07 11.43
C GLN A 64 5.75 0.27 11.01
N ALA A 65 5.68 -0.44 9.90
CA ALA A 65 6.82 -1.16 9.35
C ALA A 65 7.97 -0.22 8.96
N ALA A 66 7.66 0.91 8.32
CA ALA A 66 8.66 1.92 7.95
C ALA A 66 9.35 2.52 9.19
N ILE A 67 8.59 2.90 10.21
CA ILE A 67 9.16 3.40 11.47
C ILE A 67 10.05 2.33 12.11
N LYS A 68 9.56 1.10 12.20
CA LYS A 68 10.31 -0.02 12.78
C LYS A 68 11.64 -0.30 12.06
N LEU A 69 11.68 -0.13 10.74
CA LEU A 69 12.89 -0.33 9.94
C LEU A 69 13.95 0.76 10.17
N HIS A 70 13.53 1.97 10.51
CA HIS A 70 14.41 3.13 10.66
C HIS A 70 14.71 3.51 12.11
N THR A 71 14.18 2.78 13.08
CA THR A 71 14.36 3.08 14.49
C THR A 71 14.66 1.84 15.32
N ASN A 72 15.41 2.03 16.40
CA ASN A 72 15.69 1.01 17.41
C ASN A 72 15.00 1.38 18.74
N PRO A 73 14.78 0.41 19.65
CA PRO A 73 14.28 0.69 20.97
C PRO A 73 15.15 1.74 21.69
N GLY A 74 14.52 2.79 22.22
CA GLY A 74 15.19 3.92 22.90
C GLY A 74 15.47 5.12 21.99
N GLU A 75 15.32 5.01 20.68
CA GLU A 75 15.38 6.15 19.77
C GLU A 75 14.06 6.94 19.75
N GLN A 76 14.13 8.21 19.35
CA GLN A 76 12.98 9.11 19.29
C GLN A 76 12.53 9.33 17.85
N VAL A 77 11.22 9.43 17.68
CA VAL A 77 10.59 9.84 16.41
C VAL A 77 9.93 11.19 16.62
N ILE A 78 10.30 12.16 15.79
CA ILE A 78 9.69 13.49 15.81
C ILE A 78 8.61 13.52 14.73
N CYS A 79 7.39 13.83 15.12
CA CYS A 79 6.26 13.94 14.19
C CYS A 79 5.33 15.08 14.62
N ASP A 80 4.50 15.55 13.68
CA ASP A 80 3.43 16.49 13.97
C ASP A 80 2.40 15.87 14.92
N LYS A 81 1.81 16.67 15.81
CA LYS A 81 0.80 16.17 16.77
C LYS A 81 -0.48 15.66 16.10
N TYR A 82 -0.74 16.04 14.85
CA TYR A 82 -1.87 15.58 14.05
C TYR A 82 -1.48 14.49 13.04
N ALA A 83 -0.24 14.02 13.09
CA ALA A 83 0.18 12.91 12.24
C ALA A 83 -0.65 11.64 12.52
N HIS A 84 -1.07 10.97 11.47
CA HIS A 84 -1.82 9.72 11.58
C HIS A 84 -0.92 8.60 12.11
#